data_436fa4eb641dc236a19d391c162766b9
#
_entry.id   436fa4eb641dc236a19d391c162766b9
#
_cell.length_a   1.000
_cell.length_b   1.000
_cell.length_c   1.000
_cell.angle_alpha   90.00
_cell.angle_beta   90.00
_cell.angle_gamma   90.00
#
_symmetry.space_group_name_H-M   'P 1'
#
loop_
_entity.id
_entity.type
_entity.pdbx_description
1 polymer ?
#
loop_
_entity_poly.entity_id
_entity_poly.type
_entity_poly.pdbx_seq_one_letter_code
_entity_poly.pdbx_strand_id
1 'polypeptide(L)'
;MTGAKNERRGPHPRTGSEGITAMSRAGIVAAGMLLLASAPALAQGSFSPPEGCEAFLTVQARGCVVSHHYRCTADAPGDQWRADFDQQGVFFLSKVDREGQWVESYDMFPTVHQTLDPASRDPASFTDLLAGRDDFAFELSRDNGEHSVVSGYDQLTGKSFVIDGVPLQQTEFEFSETDAAGNLLRRSRGNEYIHPDWRIFFAGPSEWDDGTGYVPLDGSPVQFVLPGEPGFLSNTPLFECDAVMSSYPMSPKPPEATNDQF
;
A
#
# COMPACT_ATOMS: atom_id res chain seq x y z
N MET A 1 6.21 6.85 74.68
CA MET A 1 7.12 7.87 75.23
C MET A 1 6.93 9.07 74.35
N THR A 2 6.06 9.92 74.78
CA THR A 2 6.25 11.19 75.44
C THR A 2 6.93 12.15 74.51
N GLY A 3 6.43 13.33 74.16
CA GLY A 3 5.47 14.24 74.71
C GLY A 3 5.73 15.58 74.04
N ALA A 4 4.74 16.26 73.69
CA ALA A 4 4.09 17.38 74.35
C ALA A 4 4.74 18.74 74.02
N LYS A 5 3.91 19.58 73.33
CA LYS A 5 3.31 20.83 73.88
C LYS A 5 4.22 22.03 74.04
N ASN A 6 3.87 23.16 73.49
CA ASN A 6 3.21 24.33 74.08
C ASN A 6 3.32 25.53 73.18
N GLU A 7 2.28 26.16 72.69
CA GLU A 7 1.37 27.20 73.26
C GLU A 7 2.11 28.47 73.75
N ARG A 8 1.83 29.65 73.18
CA ARG A 8 1.07 30.82 73.73
C ARG A 8 1.40 32.15 73.02
N ARG A 9 0.30 32.71 72.58
CA ARG A 9 -0.28 34.05 72.81
C ARG A 9 0.47 35.34 72.56
N GLY A 10 -0.28 36.16 71.84
CA GLY A 10 -0.24 37.54 71.46
C GLY A 10 0.02 38.60 72.61
N PRO A 11 -0.26 39.89 72.43
CA PRO A 11 -1.47 40.58 71.94
C PRO A 11 -1.22 41.88 71.07
N HIS A 12 -2.35 42.40 70.57
CA HIS A 12 -2.61 43.76 70.04
C HIS A 12 -2.34 44.89 71.07
N PRO A 13 -2.49 46.23 70.76
CA PRO A 13 -3.10 46.95 69.61
C PRO A 13 -2.44 48.36 69.28
N ARG A 14 -3.07 49.05 68.33
CA ARG A 14 -3.46 50.49 68.26
C ARG A 14 -2.92 51.30 67.06
N THR A 15 -3.86 51.62 66.19
CA THR A 15 -4.37 52.96 65.79
C THR A 15 -3.37 54.01 65.29
N GLY A 16 -3.70 54.51 64.12
CA GLY A 16 -3.24 55.79 63.57
C GLY A 16 -3.75 55.99 62.13
N SER A 17 -4.75 56.84 62.03
CA SER A 17 -5.36 57.37 60.82
C SER A 17 -4.37 58.25 60.07
N GLU A 18 -4.47 58.30 58.76
CA GLU A 18 -4.75 59.50 57.96
C GLU A 18 -4.52 59.22 56.50
N GLY A 19 -5.46 59.71 55.72
CA GLY A 19 -5.58 59.52 54.32
C GLY A 19 -4.57 60.30 53.47
N ILE A 20 -4.45 59.82 52.26
CA ILE A 20 -4.19 60.66 51.05
C ILE A 20 -4.70 59.85 49.84
N THR A 21 -5.56 60.52 49.10
CA THR A 21 -6.04 60.17 47.78
C THR A 21 -4.91 59.95 46.79
N ALA A 22 -4.90 58.84 46.08
CA ALA A 22 -4.15 58.67 44.83
C ALA A 22 -4.83 57.72 43.89
N MET A 23 -5.20 58.26 42.80
CA MET A 23 -5.68 57.80 41.50
C MET A 23 -5.57 56.34 41.20
N SER A 24 -6.71 55.74 40.92
CA SER A 24 -6.92 54.50 40.21
C SER A 24 -6.28 54.53 38.83
N ARG A 25 -5.27 53.69 38.61
CA ARG A 25 -4.86 53.25 37.27
C ARG A 25 -5.45 51.89 37.07
N ALA A 26 -6.57 51.83 36.31
CA ALA A 26 -7.11 50.63 35.78
C ALA A 26 -6.13 49.96 34.82
N GLY A 27 -5.47 48.91 35.27
CA GLY A 27 -4.69 48.01 34.43
C GLY A 27 -5.66 47.08 33.70
N ILE A 28 -5.81 47.31 32.39
CA ILE A 28 -6.54 46.38 31.48
C ILE A 28 -5.59 45.20 31.29
N VAL A 29 -5.90 44.09 31.95
CA VAL A 29 -5.33 42.79 31.64
C VAL A 29 -6.04 42.27 30.38
N ALA A 30 -5.38 42.48 29.23
CA ALA A 30 -5.81 41.85 27.98
C ALA A 30 -5.50 40.34 28.05
N ALA A 31 -6.51 39.54 28.37
CA ALA A 31 -6.42 38.09 28.27
C ALA A 31 -6.40 37.74 26.79
N GLY A 32 -5.19 37.50 26.27
CA GLY A 32 -5.00 36.97 24.91
C GLY A 32 -5.55 35.55 24.82
N MET A 33 -6.73 35.40 24.23
CA MET A 33 -7.35 34.14 23.91
C MET A 33 -6.58 33.56 22.71
N LEU A 34 -5.65 32.61 22.97
CA LEU A 34 -5.02 31.82 21.91
C LEU A 34 -6.10 30.93 21.29
N LEU A 35 -6.63 31.35 20.15
CA LEU A 35 -7.41 30.49 19.26
C LEU A 35 -6.45 29.45 18.66
N LEU A 36 -6.41 28.26 19.24
CA LEU A 36 -5.85 27.08 18.60
C LEU A 36 -6.71 26.77 17.38
N ALA A 37 -6.28 27.22 16.21
CA ALA A 37 -6.85 26.79 14.95
C ALA A 37 -6.53 25.29 14.79
N SER A 38 -7.50 24.44 15.11
CA SER A 38 -7.47 23.04 14.72
C SER A 38 -7.53 23.01 13.19
N ALA A 39 -6.39 22.71 12.56
CA ALA A 39 -6.37 22.38 11.13
C ALA A 39 -7.33 21.20 10.92
N PRO A 40 -8.22 21.24 9.91
CA PRO A 40 -9.00 20.08 9.56
C PRO A 40 -8.02 18.94 9.25
N ALA A 41 -8.04 17.87 10.01
CA ALA A 41 -7.44 16.62 9.59
C ALA A 41 -8.16 16.22 8.30
N LEU A 42 -7.44 16.25 7.18
CA LEU A 42 -7.94 15.64 5.95
C LEU A 42 -8.27 14.20 6.34
N ALA A 43 -9.52 13.82 6.24
CA ALA A 43 -9.94 12.45 6.45
C ALA A 43 -9.21 11.62 5.41
N GLN A 44 -8.19 10.87 5.84
CA GLN A 44 -7.50 9.91 5.01
C GLN A 44 -8.54 8.90 4.56
N GLY A 45 -8.67 8.70 3.25
CA GLY A 45 -9.55 7.69 2.70
C GLY A 45 -9.21 6.32 3.31
N SER A 46 -10.24 5.52 3.55
CA SER A 46 -10.07 4.14 4.03
C SER A 46 -10.66 3.19 3.02
N PHE A 47 -9.94 2.13 2.71
CA PHE A 47 -10.45 1.04 1.91
C PHE A 47 -11.56 0.30 2.67
N SER A 48 -12.61 -0.07 1.94
CA SER A 48 -13.65 -0.95 2.44
C SER A 48 -13.74 -2.14 1.47
N PRO A 49 -13.40 -3.36 1.92
CA PRO A 49 -13.58 -4.53 1.07
C PRO A 49 -15.04 -4.68 0.63
N PRO A 50 -15.32 -5.31 -0.51
CA PRO A 50 -16.67 -5.61 -0.95
C PRO A 50 -17.47 -6.39 0.10
N GLU A 51 -18.81 -6.37 -0.02
CA GLU A 51 -19.69 -7.16 0.85
C GLU A 51 -19.33 -8.66 0.77
N GLY A 52 -19.24 -9.32 1.90
CA GLY A 52 -18.85 -10.72 1.99
C GLY A 52 -17.33 -10.95 1.93
N CYS A 53 -16.53 -9.88 1.88
CA CYS A 53 -15.08 -9.98 1.89
C CYS A 53 -14.50 -9.41 3.19
N GLU A 54 -13.37 -9.95 3.62
CA GLU A 54 -12.64 -9.53 4.83
C GLU A 54 -11.17 -9.24 4.48
N ALA A 55 -10.72 -8.04 4.80
CA ALA A 55 -9.33 -7.68 4.67
C ALA A 55 -8.52 -8.22 5.87
N PHE A 56 -7.32 -8.71 5.58
CA PHE A 56 -6.45 -9.30 6.60
C PHE A 56 -5.05 -8.70 6.63
N LEU A 57 -4.69 -7.86 5.65
CA LEU A 57 -3.36 -7.26 5.59
C LEU A 57 -3.42 -5.95 4.77
N THR A 58 -2.73 -4.94 5.26
CA THR A 58 -2.37 -3.73 4.51
C THR A 58 -0.85 -3.67 4.42
N VAL A 59 -0.31 -3.40 3.23
CA VAL A 59 1.12 -3.31 2.97
C VAL A 59 1.45 -1.94 2.43
N GLN A 60 2.32 -1.23 3.12
CA GLN A 60 2.93 0.00 2.60
C GLN A 60 4.21 -0.39 1.87
N ALA A 61 4.33 -0.02 0.62
CA ALA A 61 5.44 -0.36 -0.25
C ALA A 61 6.20 0.87 -0.73
N ARG A 62 7.39 0.65 -1.27
CA ARG A 62 8.15 1.65 -2.03
C ARG A 62 7.39 2.05 -3.28
N GLY A 63 7.82 3.15 -3.92
CA GLY A 63 7.18 3.64 -5.14
C GLY A 63 5.81 4.26 -4.91
N CYS A 64 5.52 4.70 -3.68
CA CYS A 64 4.26 5.36 -3.32
C CYS A 64 3.02 4.50 -3.56
N VAL A 65 3.05 3.25 -3.08
CA VAL A 65 1.97 2.28 -3.20
C VAL A 65 1.53 1.77 -1.83
N VAL A 66 0.23 1.62 -1.64
CA VAL A 66 -0.35 0.87 -0.54
C VAL A 66 -1.28 -0.20 -1.09
N SER A 67 -1.13 -1.43 -0.60
CA SER A 67 -1.89 -2.61 -1.03
C SER A 67 -2.74 -3.15 0.11
N HIS A 68 -4.00 -3.50 -0.20
CA HIS A 68 -4.90 -4.17 0.74
C HIS A 68 -5.20 -5.58 0.25
N HIS A 69 -4.89 -6.56 1.10
CA HIS A 69 -5.18 -7.96 0.81
C HIS A 69 -6.46 -8.39 1.55
N TYR A 70 -7.35 -9.04 0.83
CA TYR A 70 -8.62 -9.50 1.38
C TYR A 70 -9.08 -10.83 0.76
N ARG A 71 -10.00 -11.49 1.42
CA ARG A 71 -10.61 -12.75 0.98
C ARG A 71 -12.11 -12.62 0.99
N CYS A 72 -12.78 -13.27 0.02
CA CYS A 72 -14.24 -13.23 -0.10
C CYS A 72 -14.82 -14.62 0.14
N THR A 73 -15.94 -14.68 0.85
CA THR A 73 -16.61 -15.94 1.17
C THR A 73 -17.22 -16.64 -0.04
N ALA A 74 -17.43 -15.88 -1.13
CA ALA A 74 -17.96 -16.41 -2.40
C ALA A 74 -16.89 -17.08 -3.28
N ASP A 75 -15.60 -16.86 -2.98
CA ASP A 75 -14.48 -17.39 -3.75
C ASP A 75 -14.09 -18.81 -3.30
N ALA A 76 -13.24 -19.45 -4.08
CA ALA A 76 -12.68 -20.74 -3.71
C ALA A 76 -11.77 -20.61 -2.46
N PRO A 77 -11.69 -21.65 -1.60
CA PRO A 77 -10.83 -21.60 -0.44
C PRO A 77 -9.35 -21.39 -0.80
N GLY A 78 -8.78 -20.29 -0.31
CA GLY A 78 -7.40 -19.91 -0.58
C GLY A 78 -7.22 -18.83 -1.62
N ASP A 79 -8.26 -18.48 -2.37
CA ASP A 79 -8.24 -17.32 -3.26
C ASP A 79 -8.05 -16.03 -2.45
N GLN A 80 -7.30 -15.10 -3.02
CA GLN A 80 -6.96 -13.83 -2.39
C GLN A 80 -7.06 -12.70 -3.40
N TRP A 81 -7.60 -11.59 -2.94
CA TRP A 81 -7.63 -10.35 -3.68
C TRP A 81 -6.59 -9.36 -3.15
N ARG A 82 -6.10 -8.52 -4.05
CA ARG A 82 -5.28 -7.35 -3.73
C ARG A 82 -5.84 -6.13 -4.42
N ALA A 83 -5.93 -5.02 -3.68
CA ALA A 83 -6.27 -3.71 -4.20
C ALA A 83 -5.08 -2.77 -3.97
N ASP A 84 -4.52 -2.23 -5.05
CA ASP A 84 -3.36 -1.34 -5.01
C ASP A 84 -3.80 0.11 -5.22
N PHE A 85 -3.31 0.99 -4.35
CA PHE A 85 -3.60 2.42 -4.35
C PHE A 85 -2.31 3.22 -4.48
N ASP A 86 -2.39 4.28 -5.25
CA ASP A 86 -1.44 5.37 -5.29
C ASP A 86 -2.04 6.66 -4.69
N GLN A 87 -1.42 7.81 -4.93
CA GLN A 87 -1.94 9.11 -4.47
C GLN A 87 -3.25 9.54 -5.17
N GLN A 88 -3.58 8.98 -6.32
CA GLN A 88 -4.79 9.26 -7.10
C GLN A 88 -5.95 8.34 -6.72
N GLY A 89 -5.69 7.23 -6.05
CA GLY A 89 -6.68 6.25 -5.63
C GLY A 89 -6.35 4.83 -6.08
N VAL A 90 -7.37 3.96 -6.18
CA VAL A 90 -7.16 2.59 -6.65
C VAL A 90 -6.76 2.60 -8.13
N PHE A 91 -5.68 1.93 -8.45
CA PHE A 91 -5.21 1.82 -9.85
C PHE A 91 -5.18 0.38 -10.36
N PHE A 92 -5.14 -0.61 -9.47
CA PHE A 92 -5.10 -2.01 -9.84
C PHE A 92 -5.83 -2.88 -8.82
N LEU A 93 -6.57 -3.89 -9.32
CA LEU A 93 -7.14 -4.98 -8.52
C LEU A 93 -6.68 -6.29 -9.11
N SER A 94 -6.35 -7.27 -8.28
CA SER A 94 -6.00 -8.60 -8.75
C SER A 94 -6.50 -9.68 -7.82
N LYS A 95 -6.83 -10.82 -8.39
CA LYS A 95 -7.17 -12.05 -7.72
C LYS A 95 -6.15 -13.11 -8.08
N VAL A 96 -5.64 -13.79 -7.09
CA VAL A 96 -4.85 -15.00 -7.25
C VAL A 96 -5.53 -16.16 -6.55
N ASP A 97 -5.31 -17.35 -7.05
CA ASP A 97 -5.74 -18.55 -6.35
C ASP A 97 -4.76 -18.94 -5.22
N ARG A 98 -5.03 -20.08 -4.59
CA ARG A 98 -4.18 -20.60 -3.51
C ARG A 98 -2.74 -20.87 -3.96
N GLU A 99 -2.52 -21.16 -5.23
CA GLU A 99 -1.20 -21.44 -5.80
C GLU A 99 -0.49 -20.19 -6.32
N GLY A 100 -1.07 -19.00 -6.10
CA GLY A 100 -0.50 -17.74 -6.56
C GLY A 100 -0.76 -17.47 -8.05
N GLN A 101 -1.48 -18.34 -8.73
CA GLN A 101 -1.85 -18.18 -10.12
C GLN A 101 -2.73 -16.93 -10.30
N TRP A 102 -2.40 -16.10 -11.27
CA TRP A 102 -3.24 -14.97 -11.66
C TRP A 102 -4.56 -15.47 -12.23
N VAL A 103 -5.65 -15.14 -11.58
CA VAL A 103 -7.00 -15.58 -11.97
C VAL A 103 -7.74 -14.47 -12.68
N GLU A 104 -7.67 -13.26 -12.12
CA GLU A 104 -8.46 -12.13 -12.57
C GLU A 104 -7.76 -10.82 -12.16
N SER A 105 -7.78 -9.82 -13.03
CA SER A 105 -7.26 -8.50 -12.70
C SER A 105 -8.00 -7.38 -13.43
N TYR A 106 -7.94 -6.19 -12.85
CA TYR A 106 -8.51 -4.97 -13.38
C TYR A 106 -7.47 -3.85 -13.31
N ASP A 107 -7.03 -3.38 -14.46
CA ASP A 107 -6.39 -2.06 -14.57
C ASP A 107 -7.48 -1.00 -14.51
N MET A 108 -7.24 0.12 -13.83
CA MET A 108 -8.26 1.17 -13.69
C MET A 108 -8.13 2.29 -14.73
N PHE A 109 -6.94 2.46 -15.33
CA PHE A 109 -6.67 3.57 -16.25
C PHE A 109 -5.78 3.16 -17.44
N PRO A 110 -6.32 2.83 -18.63
CA PRO A 110 -7.75 2.61 -18.92
C PRO A 110 -8.29 1.38 -18.19
N THR A 111 -9.61 1.30 -18.01
CA THR A 111 -10.20 0.10 -17.43
C THR A 111 -10.05 -1.06 -18.39
N VAL A 112 -9.34 -2.09 -17.96
CA VAL A 112 -9.16 -3.36 -18.68
C VAL A 112 -9.37 -4.50 -17.69
N HIS A 113 -10.28 -5.38 -18.02
CA HIS A 113 -10.49 -6.62 -17.26
C HIS A 113 -9.78 -7.78 -17.96
N GLN A 114 -8.99 -8.50 -17.18
CA GLN A 114 -8.21 -9.65 -17.64
C GLN A 114 -8.54 -10.87 -16.80
N THR A 115 -8.66 -12.02 -17.44
CA THR A 115 -8.95 -13.30 -16.80
C THR A 115 -8.01 -14.39 -17.27
N LEU A 116 -7.75 -15.38 -16.40
CA LEU A 116 -7.03 -16.60 -16.74
C LEU A 116 -7.83 -17.42 -17.76
N ASP A 117 -7.17 -17.87 -18.82
CA ASP A 117 -7.76 -18.85 -19.72
C ASP A 117 -7.72 -20.24 -19.07
N PRO A 118 -8.87 -20.93 -18.94
CA PRO A 118 -8.92 -22.26 -18.33
C PRO A 118 -8.13 -23.34 -19.10
N ALA A 119 -7.71 -23.07 -20.33
CA ALA A 119 -6.89 -23.98 -21.13
C ALA A 119 -5.37 -23.80 -20.88
N SER A 120 -4.96 -22.99 -19.91
CA SER A 120 -3.55 -22.81 -19.54
C SER A 120 -2.84 -24.13 -19.32
N ARG A 121 -1.64 -24.27 -19.90
CA ARG A 121 -0.91 -25.55 -19.94
C ARG A 121 -0.17 -25.85 -18.65
N ASP A 122 0.36 -24.83 -18.03
CA ASP A 122 1.22 -24.92 -16.86
C ASP A 122 0.97 -23.69 -15.97
N PRO A 123 -0.09 -23.69 -15.16
CA PRO A 123 -0.37 -22.60 -14.25
C PRO A 123 0.68 -22.49 -13.16
N ALA A 124 0.87 -21.28 -12.63
CA ALA A 124 1.78 -21.03 -11.53
C ALA A 124 1.46 -21.87 -10.29
N SER A 125 2.50 -22.32 -9.60
CA SER A 125 2.41 -23.18 -8.42
C SER A 125 3.28 -22.70 -7.27
N PHE A 126 2.66 -22.06 -6.30
CA PHE A 126 3.35 -21.69 -5.05
C PHE A 126 3.90 -22.92 -4.31
N THR A 127 3.25 -24.07 -4.46
CA THR A 127 3.67 -25.33 -3.87
C THR A 127 5.00 -25.80 -4.46
N ASP A 128 5.17 -25.72 -5.78
CA ASP A 128 6.42 -26.08 -6.46
C ASP A 128 7.51 -25.05 -6.18
N LEU A 129 7.17 -23.77 -6.10
CA LEU A 129 8.09 -22.73 -5.66
C LEU A 129 8.64 -23.01 -4.25
N LEU A 130 7.81 -23.44 -3.29
CA LEU A 130 8.28 -23.83 -1.96
C LEU A 130 9.19 -25.07 -1.98
N ALA A 131 9.11 -25.90 -3.02
CA ALA A 131 10.05 -26.99 -3.25
C ALA A 131 11.37 -26.53 -3.92
N GLY A 132 11.44 -25.25 -4.33
CA GLY A 132 12.64 -24.60 -4.83
C GLY A 132 12.43 -23.76 -6.07
N ARG A 133 11.61 -24.20 -7.04
CA ARG A 133 11.37 -23.53 -8.31
C ARG A 133 10.01 -23.92 -8.89
N ASP A 134 9.37 -22.97 -9.49
CA ASP A 134 8.18 -23.11 -10.31
C ASP A 134 8.45 -22.53 -11.71
N ASP A 135 8.25 -23.31 -12.75
CA ASP A 135 8.23 -22.86 -14.14
C ASP A 135 6.77 -22.82 -14.59
N PHE A 136 6.32 -21.75 -15.24
CA PHE A 136 4.93 -21.58 -15.60
C PHE A 136 4.71 -21.13 -17.04
N ALA A 137 3.55 -21.50 -17.60
CA ALA A 137 3.09 -21.04 -18.91
C ALA A 137 1.55 -21.03 -18.94
N PHE A 138 0.94 -19.87 -18.82
CA PHE A 138 -0.51 -19.70 -18.80
C PHE A 138 -0.98 -18.63 -19.79
N GLU A 139 -2.26 -18.64 -20.10
CA GLU A 139 -2.88 -17.77 -21.07
C GLU A 139 -3.86 -16.82 -20.38
N LEU A 140 -3.92 -15.58 -20.88
CA LEU A 140 -4.79 -14.54 -20.37
C LEU A 140 -5.68 -14.00 -21.48
N SER A 141 -6.93 -13.72 -21.15
CA SER A 141 -7.90 -13.10 -22.03
C SER A 141 -8.34 -11.76 -21.47
N ARG A 142 -8.42 -10.73 -22.33
CA ARG A 142 -8.89 -9.39 -21.96
C ARG A 142 -10.27 -9.12 -22.54
N ASP A 143 -11.04 -8.29 -21.89
CA ASP A 143 -12.39 -7.91 -22.30
C ASP A 143 -12.46 -7.15 -23.64
N ASN A 144 -11.35 -6.59 -24.09
CA ASN A 144 -11.18 -5.99 -25.42
C ASN A 144 -10.93 -7.02 -26.54
N GLY A 145 -10.89 -8.33 -26.21
CA GLY A 145 -10.66 -9.43 -27.14
C GLY A 145 -9.19 -9.76 -27.38
N GLU A 146 -8.26 -9.13 -26.68
CA GLU A 146 -6.85 -9.48 -26.73
C GLU A 146 -6.59 -10.77 -25.92
N HIS A 147 -5.64 -11.57 -26.41
CA HIS A 147 -5.12 -12.76 -25.74
C HIS A 147 -3.62 -12.66 -25.62
N SER A 148 -3.09 -13.11 -24.51
CA SER A 148 -1.67 -13.17 -24.29
C SER A 148 -1.23 -14.47 -23.63
N VAL A 149 0.05 -14.81 -23.79
CA VAL A 149 0.71 -15.93 -23.15
C VAL A 149 1.77 -15.38 -22.22
N VAL A 150 1.68 -15.76 -20.95
CA VAL A 150 2.70 -15.48 -19.94
C VAL A 150 3.51 -16.74 -19.72
N SER A 151 4.82 -16.64 -19.78
CA SER A 151 5.73 -17.76 -19.48
C SER A 151 6.96 -17.26 -18.73
N GLY A 152 7.42 -18.04 -17.78
CA GLY A 152 8.52 -17.64 -16.94
C GLY A 152 8.81 -18.65 -15.84
N TYR A 153 9.46 -18.17 -14.79
CA TYR A 153 9.73 -18.94 -13.59
C TYR A 153 9.83 -18.08 -12.35
N ASP A 154 9.62 -18.71 -11.21
CA ASP A 154 9.97 -18.25 -9.89
C ASP A 154 10.91 -19.26 -9.22
N GLN A 155 11.93 -18.78 -8.53
CA GLN A 155 12.91 -19.63 -7.86
C GLN A 155 13.31 -19.06 -6.51
N LEU A 156 13.35 -19.91 -5.47
CA LEU A 156 13.90 -19.51 -4.17
C LEU A 156 15.40 -19.23 -4.28
N THR A 157 15.83 -18.07 -3.79
CA THR A 157 17.26 -17.72 -3.72
C THR A 157 17.99 -18.34 -2.51
N GLY A 158 17.23 -18.91 -1.58
CA GLY A 158 17.74 -19.38 -0.29
C GLY A 158 18.01 -18.26 0.73
N LYS A 159 17.74 -16.99 0.38
CA LYS A 159 17.88 -15.86 1.29
C LYS A 159 16.57 -15.60 2.04
N SER A 160 16.70 -15.18 3.29
CA SER A 160 15.57 -14.76 4.12
C SER A 160 15.78 -13.33 4.60
N PHE A 161 14.69 -12.61 4.75
CA PHE A 161 14.65 -11.22 5.21
C PHE A 161 13.64 -11.08 6.33
N VAL A 162 13.82 -10.09 7.18
CA VAL A 162 12.78 -9.64 8.12
C VAL A 162 12.51 -8.19 7.79
N ILE A 163 11.29 -7.89 7.35
CA ILE A 163 10.84 -6.54 7.03
C ILE A 163 9.68 -6.23 7.98
N ASP A 164 9.79 -5.15 8.72
CA ASP A 164 8.79 -4.73 9.73
C ASP A 164 8.35 -5.87 10.67
N GLY A 165 9.30 -6.70 11.10
CA GLY A 165 9.04 -7.84 11.96
C GLY A 165 8.49 -9.10 11.26
N VAL A 166 8.15 -9.03 9.97
CA VAL A 166 7.60 -10.14 9.19
C VAL A 166 8.74 -10.91 8.50
N PRO A 167 8.86 -12.24 8.74
CA PRO A 167 9.86 -13.08 8.08
C PRO A 167 9.42 -13.41 6.64
N LEU A 168 10.31 -13.17 5.70
CA LEU A 168 10.09 -13.37 4.27
C LEU A 168 11.20 -14.19 3.66
N GLN A 169 10.90 -14.94 2.60
CA GLN A 169 11.89 -15.58 1.75
C GLN A 169 12.00 -14.80 0.44
N GLN A 170 13.19 -14.73 -0.13
CA GLN A 170 13.40 -14.07 -1.42
C GLN A 170 13.33 -15.08 -2.56
N THR A 171 12.64 -14.67 -3.63
CA THR A 171 12.68 -15.34 -4.93
C THR A 171 13.48 -14.54 -5.94
N GLU A 172 13.91 -15.19 -6.99
CA GLU A 172 14.31 -14.63 -8.26
C GLU A 172 13.28 -15.04 -9.29
N PHE A 173 12.88 -14.13 -10.14
CA PHE A 173 11.89 -14.39 -11.18
C PHE A 173 12.29 -13.80 -12.53
N GLU A 174 11.79 -14.40 -13.59
CA GLU A 174 11.77 -13.83 -14.93
C GLU A 174 10.51 -14.30 -15.64
N PHE A 175 9.80 -13.40 -16.29
CA PHE A 175 8.70 -13.75 -17.17
C PHE A 175 8.66 -12.85 -18.41
N SER A 176 8.02 -13.37 -19.45
CA SER A 176 7.61 -12.63 -20.64
C SER A 176 6.13 -12.85 -20.92
N GLU A 177 5.47 -11.80 -21.40
CA GLU A 177 4.12 -11.84 -21.94
C GLU A 177 4.18 -11.50 -23.43
N THR A 178 3.56 -12.36 -24.24
CA THR A 178 3.49 -12.18 -25.68
C THR A 178 2.03 -12.19 -26.15
N ASP A 179 1.74 -11.50 -27.24
CA ASP A 179 0.43 -11.59 -27.88
C ASP A 179 0.24 -12.95 -28.61
N ALA A 180 -0.94 -13.17 -29.17
CA ALA A 180 -1.28 -14.40 -29.91
C ALA A 180 -0.40 -14.62 -31.17
N ALA A 181 0.25 -13.59 -31.68
CA ALA A 181 1.19 -13.67 -32.80
C ALA A 181 2.65 -13.91 -32.35
N GLY A 182 2.90 -13.93 -31.03
CA GLY A 182 4.23 -14.10 -30.44
C GLY A 182 5.04 -12.81 -30.31
N ASN A 183 4.44 -11.64 -30.53
CA ASN A 183 5.12 -10.38 -30.29
C ASN A 183 5.23 -10.10 -28.79
N LEU A 184 6.37 -9.61 -28.35
CA LEU A 184 6.59 -9.23 -26.96
C LEU A 184 5.65 -8.07 -26.59
N LEU A 185 4.87 -8.25 -25.55
CA LEU A 185 4.07 -7.20 -24.90
C LEU A 185 4.84 -6.58 -23.73
N ARG A 186 5.41 -7.44 -22.89
CA ARG A 186 6.26 -7.03 -21.76
C ARG A 186 7.08 -8.20 -21.24
N ARG A 187 8.13 -7.87 -20.52
CA ARG A 187 8.90 -8.81 -19.72
C ARG A 187 9.38 -8.16 -18.43
N SER A 188 9.58 -8.97 -17.43
CA SER A 188 10.10 -8.51 -16.15
C SER A 188 11.03 -9.55 -15.57
N ARG A 189 12.00 -9.09 -14.78
CA ARG A 189 12.93 -9.95 -14.05
C ARG A 189 13.39 -9.26 -12.77
N GLY A 190 13.80 -10.01 -11.79
CA GLY A 190 14.31 -9.44 -10.56
C GLY A 190 14.11 -10.33 -9.35
N ASN A 191 13.84 -9.71 -8.23
CA ASN A 191 13.54 -10.41 -6.99
C ASN A 191 12.17 -10.02 -6.48
N GLU A 192 11.52 -10.96 -5.82
CA GLU A 192 10.33 -10.76 -5.02
C GLU A 192 10.54 -11.32 -3.61
N TYR A 193 9.62 -11.02 -2.74
CA TYR A 193 9.56 -11.61 -1.42
C TYR A 193 8.28 -12.43 -1.29
N ILE A 194 8.38 -13.60 -0.66
CA ILE A 194 7.21 -14.42 -0.36
C ILE A 194 7.03 -14.63 1.14
N HIS A 195 5.77 -14.69 1.58
CA HIS A 195 5.42 -15.20 2.91
C HIS A 195 4.79 -16.60 2.75
N PRO A 196 5.47 -17.66 3.17
CA PRO A 196 5.04 -19.05 2.91
C PRO A 196 3.64 -19.36 3.44
N ASP A 197 3.33 -18.96 4.68
CA ASP A 197 2.04 -19.28 5.31
C ASP A 197 0.89 -18.45 4.76
N TRP A 198 1.13 -17.20 4.37
CA TRP A 198 0.12 -16.35 3.73
C TRP A 198 -0.06 -16.69 2.25
N ARG A 199 0.94 -17.34 1.63
CA ARG A 199 1.02 -17.66 0.19
C ARG A 199 0.86 -16.40 -0.67
N ILE A 200 1.64 -15.38 -0.33
CA ILE A 200 1.63 -14.07 -0.97
C ILE A 200 3.02 -13.76 -1.52
N PHE A 201 3.03 -13.21 -2.73
CA PHE A 201 4.18 -12.53 -3.31
C PHE A 201 4.10 -11.03 -3.01
N PHE A 202 5.22 -10.46 -2.62
CA PHE A 202 5.44 -9.02 -2.51
C PHE A 202 6.51 -8.62 -3.49
N ALA A 203 6.28 -7.52 -4.21
CA ALA A 203 7.25 -6.99 -5.15
C ALA A 203 8.60 -6.72 -4.46
N GLY A 204 9.67 -6.78 -5.23
CA GLY A 204 11.02 -6.44 -4.79
C GLY A 204 11.73 -5.60 -5.85
N PRO A 205 13.07 -5.46 -5.73
CA PRO A 205 13.86 -4.84 -6.78
C PRO A 205 13.80 -5.65 -8.07
N SER A 206 13.37 -5.02 -9.14
CA SER A 206 13.14 -5.65 -10.44
C SER A 206 13.41 -4.71 -11.60
N GLU A 207 13.33 -5.23 -12.80
CA GLU A 207 13.41 -4.49 -14.05
C GLU A 207 12.25 -4.89 -14.94
N TRP A 208 11.63 -3.91 -15.57
CA TRP A 208 10.49 -4.09 -16.47
C TRP A 208 10.83 -3.53 -17.86
N ASP A 209 10.36 -4.17 -18.93
CA ASP A 209 10.61 -3.80 -20.31
C ASP A 209 9.37 -4.06 -21.18
N ASP A 210 8.90 -3.04 -21.89
CA ASP A 210 7.80 -3.08 -22.86
C ASP A 210 8.29 -3.20 -24.33
N GLY A 211 9.55 -3.57 -24.51
CA GLY A 211 10.22 -3.60 -25.80
C GLY A 211 11.06 -2.35 -26.09
N THR A 212 11.05 -1.34 -25.20
CA THR A 212 11.86 -0.12 -25.33
C THR A 212 13.14 -0.14 -24.50
N GLY A 213 13.30 -1.12 -23.63
CA GLY A 213 14.45 -1.36 -22.76
C GLY A 213 14.06 -1.48 -21.30
N TYR A 214 14.93 -2.13 -20.51
CA TYR A 214 14.68 -2.37 -19.10
C TYR A 214 14.69 -1.07 -18.27
N VAL A 215 13.65 -0.88 -17.47
CA VAL A 215 13.51 0.20 -16.50
C VAL A 215 13.51 -0.40 -15.09
N PRO A 216 14.36 0.07 -14.18
CA PRO A 216 14.39 -0.44 -12.81
C PRO A 216 13.15 -0.02 -12.01
N LEU A 217 12.64 -0.95 -11.21
CA LEU A 217 11.53 -0.76 -10.29
C LEU A 217 11.93 -1.31 -8.91
N ASP A 218 11.41 -0.71 -7.85
CA ASP A 218 11.50 -1.26 -6.50
C ASP A 218 10.15 -1.06 -5.79
N GLY A 219 9.36 -2.11 -5.75
CA GLY A 219 8.09 -2.17 -5.04
C GLY A 219 8.18 -2.89 -3.69
N SER A 220 9.38 -2.97 -3.10
CA SER A 220 9.59 -3.70 -1.85
C SER A 220 8.66 -3.24 -0.73
N PRO A 221 8.09 -4.16 0.05
CA PRO A 221 7.32 -3.81 1.23
C PRO A 221 8.21 -3.09 2.25
N VAL A 222 7.63 -2.10 2.93
CA VAL A 222 8.29 -1.33 3.98
C VAL A 222 7.60 -1.54 5.33
N GLN A 223 6.27 -1.64 5.31
CA GLN A 223 5.48 -1.82 6.52
C GLN A 223 4.30 -2.76 6.26
N PHE A 224 4.05 -3.63 7.24
CA PHE A 224 2.89 -4.52 7.28
C PHE A 224 1.97 -4.10 8.40
N VAL A 225 0.69 -3.89 8.10
CA VAL A 225 -0.32 -3.44 9.06
C VAL A 225 -1.43 -4.47 9.15
N LEU A 226 -1.60 -5.04 10.33
CA LEU A 226 -2.59 -6.08 10.60
C LEU A 226 -3.91 -5.49 11.12
N PRO A 227 -5.01 -6.25 11.10
CA PRO A 227 -6.29 -5.81 11.64
C PRO A 227 -6.18 -5.31 13.08
N GLY A 228 -6.72 -4.11 13.33
CA GLY A 228 -6.68 -3.45 14.64
C GLY A 228 -5.46 -2.56 14.87
N GLU A 229 -4.47 -2.57 14.01
CA GLU A 229 -3.32 -1.68 14.10
C GLU A 229 -3.59 -0.32 13.43
N PRO A 230 -2.95 0.77 13.91
CA PRO A 230 -3.04 2.08 13.27
C PRO A 230 -2.54 2.03 11.83
N GLY A 231 -3.34 2.54 10.89
CA GLY A 231 -3.01 2.53 9.46
C GLY A 231 -3.60 1.34 8.69
N PHE A 232 -4.20 0.35 9.37
CA PHE A 232 -4.93 -0.71 8.69
C PHE A 232 -6.05 -0.12 7.82
N LEU A 233 -6.12 -0.55 6.57
CA LEU A 233 -7.03 -0.04 5.53
C LEU A 233 -6.86 1.44 5.15
N SER A 234 -5.78 2.11 5.54
CA SER A 234 -5.49 3.46 5.04
C SER A 234 -5.14 3.43 3.56
N ASN A 235 -5.85 4.21 2.73
CA ASN A 235 -5.58 4.34 1.29
C ASN A 235 -4.42 5.29 0.97
N THR A 236 -3.77 5.85 1.99
CA THR A 236 -2.70 6.81 1.79
C THR A 236 -1.35 6.09 1.74
N PRO A 237 -0.67 6.07 0.60
CA PRO A 237 0.70 5.57 0.53
C PRO A 237 1.63 6.50 1.29
N LEU A 238 2.67 5.94 1.93
CA LEU A 238 3.53 6.67 2.85
C LEU A 238 4.99 6.81 2.38
N PHE A 239 5.46 5.91 1.51
CA PHE A 239 6.89 5.81 1.20
C PHE A 239 7.19 6.20 -0.23
N GLU A 240 8.19 7.09 -0.40
CA GLU A 240 8.74 7.54 -1.69
C GLU A 240 7.73 8.29 -2.58
N CYS A 241 6.69 8.89 -1.99
CA CYS A 241 5.64 9.58 -2.74
C CYS A 241 6.10 10.84 -3.48
N ASP A 242 7.13 11.52 -2.99
CA ASP A 242 7.67 12.73 -3.65
C ASP A 242 8.50 12.40 -4.91
N ALA A 243 9.02 11.19 -5.01
CA ALA A 243 9.86 10.76 -6.13
C ALA A 243 9.06 10.39 -7.39
N VAL A 244 7.79 9.99 -7.23
CA VAL A 244 6.96 9.44 -8.31
C VAL A 244 6.56 10.49 -9.35
N MET A 245 6.42 11.76 -8.96
CA MET A 245 6.05 12.86 -9.86
C MET A 245 7.05 13.12 -11.00
N SER A 246 8.27 12.59 -10.92
CA SER A 246 9.32 12.79 -11.92
C SER A 246 9.67 11.57 -12.76
N SER A 247 9.11 10.39 -12.47
CA SER A 247 9.59 9.11 -13.01
C SER A 247 8.60 8.38 -13.92
N TYR A 248 7.32 8.77 -13.96
CA TYR A 248 6.40 8.19 -14.92
C TYR A 248 6.60 8.82 -16.31
N PRO A 249 7.05 8.07 -17.32
CA PRO A 249 6.87 8.49 -18.68
C PRO A 249 5.38 8.61 -18.93
N MET A 250 4.91 9.81 -19.22
CA MET A 250 3.52 10.00 -19.65
C MET A 250 3.29 9.06 -20.83
N SER A 251 2.30 8.18 -20.70
CA SER A 251 1.86 7.34 -21.81
C SER A 251 1.72 8.22 -23.06
N PRO A 252 2.26 7.82 -24.23
CA PRO A 252 2.16 8.62 -25.42
C PRO A 252 0.68 8.90 -25.70
N LYS A 253 0.33 10.18 -25.83
CA LYS A 253 -1.01 10.61 -26.23
C LYS A 253 -1.40 9.83 -27.49
N PRO A 254 -2.59 9.19 -27.53
CA PRO A 254 -3.04 8.53 -28.75
C PRO A 254 -2.96 9.51 -29.93
N PRO A 255 -2.58 9.05 -31.13
CA PRO A 255 -2.53 9.91 -32.29
C PRO A 255 -3.91 10.57 -32.49
N GLU A 256 -3.93 11.88 -32.58
CA GLU A 256 -5.14 12.62 -32.93
C GLU A 256 -5.64 12.08 -34.28
N ALA A 257 -6.88 11.58 -34.26
CA ALA A 257 -7.55 11.20 -35.50
C ALA A 257 -7.62 12.45 -36.39
N THR A 258 -6.86 12.48 -37.45
CA THR A 258 -6.98 13.49 -38.50
C THR A 258 -8.32 13.29 -39.18
N ASN A 259 -9.21 14.18 -38.92
CA ASN A 259 -10.50 14.27 -39.58
C ASN A 259 -10.27 14.87 -40.97
N ASP A 260 -9.81 14.06 -41.92
CA ASP A 260 -9.86 14.41 -43.32
C ASP A 260 -11.20 13.96 -43.90
N GLN A 261 -12.16 14.84 -43.84
CA GLN A 261 -13.34 14.82 -44.72
C GLN A 261 -12.94 15.31 -46.10
N PHE A 262 -13.05 14.44 -47.06
CA PHE A 262 -13.48 14.75 -48.43
C PHE A 262 -14.41 13.66 -48.96
#